data_f99d85fabbdffe24c5b0ba445f9b005e
#
_entry.id   f99d85fabbdffe24c5b0ba445f9b005e
#
_cell.length_a   1.000
_cell.length_b   1.000
_cell.length_c   1.000
_cell.angle_alpha   90.00
_cell.angle_beta   90.00
_cell.angle_gamma   90.00
#
_symmetry.space_group_name_H-M   'P 1'
#
loop_
_entity.id
_entity.type
_entity.pdbx_description
1 polymer ?
#
loop_
_entity_poly.entity_id
_entity_poly.type
_entity_poly.pdbx_seq_one_letter_code
_entity_poly.pdbx_strand_id
1 'polypeptide(L)'
;MKTAVIYWSGTGNTEAMAKAVAEGAGAECFAVSEFSGNVEDYDAIALGCPAMGAEVIEEDEMEPFVAEVEGFASGKTIGLFGSYGWGDGQWMRDWEDRMKAAGAEVACGEGIITQETPDDDALVKCKELGKTLAAV
;
A
#
# COMPACT_ATOMS: atom_id res chain seq x y z
N MET A 1 11.43 11.68 -10.45
CA MET A 1 10.61 10.49 -10.19
C MET A 1 9.47 10.83 -9.26
N LYS A 2 8.30 10.28 -9.53
CA LYS A 2 7.11 10.55 -8.70
C LYS A 2 6.75 9.35 -7.85
N THR A 3 6.40 9.62 -6.60
CA THR A 3 5.92 8.62 -5.65
C THR A 3 4.57 9.07 -5.10
N ALA A 4 3.62 8.16 -4.98
CA ALA A 4 2.33 8.43 -4.38
C ALA A 4 2.00 7.37 -3.34
N VAL A 5 1.28 7.76 -2.29
CA VAL A 5 0.78 6.85 -1.26
C VAL A 5 -0.75 6.91 -1.32
N ILE A 6 -1.37 5.78 -1.59
CA ILE A 6 -2.82 5.70 -1.78
C ILE A 6 -3.36 4.58 -0.89
N TYR A 7 -4.39 4.88 -0.12
CA TYR A 7 -4.90 3.93 0.88
C TYR A 7 -6.41 3.97 1.01
N TRP A 8 -6.95 2.90 1.57
CA TRP A 8 -8.31 2.83 2.10
C TRP A 8 -8.22 2.51 3.59
N SER A 9 -9.01 3.18 4.41
CA SER A 9 -8.99 2.97 5.86
C SER A 9 -10.40 3.13 6.43
N GLY A 10 -10.81 2.18 7.26
CA GLY A 10 -12.10 2.25 7.95
C GLY A 10 -11.96 2.74 9.37
N THR A 11 -10.92 2.31 10.08
CA THR A 11 -10.73 2.60 11.51
C THR A 11 -9.67 3.67 11.79
N GLY A 12 -8.90 4.06 10.77
CA GLY A 12 -7.78 4.98 10.94
C GLY A 12 -6.43 4.29 11.11
N ASN A 13 -6.39 2.98 11.29
CA ASN A 13 -5.11 2.25 11.48
C ASN A 13 -4.26 2.27 10.21
N THR A 14 -4.84 1.89 9.08
CA THR A 14 -4.13 1.92 7.80
C THR A 14 -3.80 3.36 7.40
N GLU A 15 -4.66 4.31 7.72
CA GLU A 15 -4.37 5.73 7.48
C GLU A 15 -3.12 6.19 8.23
N ALA A 16 -2.95 5.80 9.49
CA ALA A 16 -1.76 6.14 10.26
C ALA A 16 -0.51 5.56 9.60
N MET A 17 -0.59 4.33 9.10
CA MET A 17 0.51 3.71 8.36
C MET A 17 0.80 4.48 7.08
N ALA A 18 -0.24 4.87 6.34
CA ALA A 18 -0.09 5.62 5.10
C ALA A 18 0.63 6.95 5.32
N LYS A 19 0.28 7.66 6.38
CA LYS A 19 0.93 8.92 6.73
C LYS A 19 2.42 8.73 7.03
N ALA A 20 2.78 7.63 7.71
CA ALA A 20 4.17 7.32 7.99
C ALA A 20 4.95 7.00 6.71
N VAL A 21 4.36 6.24 5.79
CA VAL A 21 4.98 5.96 4.49
C VAL A 21 5.21 7.27 3.72
N ALA A 22 4.18 8.12 3.67
CA ALA A 22 4.27 9.39 2.97
C ALA A 22 5.34 10.31 3.56
N GLU A 23 5.46 10.33 4.89
CA GLU A 23 6.50 11.10 5.57
C GLU A 23 7.89 10.61 5.16
N GLY A 24 8.11 9.30 5.17
CA GLY A 24 9.39 8.72 4.75
C GLY A 24 9.72 9.00 3.29
N ALA A 25 8.71 9.01 2.44
CA ALA A 25 8.89 9.24 1.00
C ALA A 25 8.98 10.73 0.64
N GLY A 26 8.57 11.63 1.53
CA GLY A 26 8.41 13.04 1.17
C GLY A 26 7.34 13.24 0.11
N ALA A 27 6.30 12.41 0.13
CA ALA A 27 5.24 12.37 -0.88
C ALA A 27 3.89 12.68 -0.26
N GLU A 28 2.90 12.95 -1.11
CA GLU A 28 1.54 13.14 -0.65
C GLU A 28 0.84 11.80 -0.43
N CYS A 29 -0.13 11.81 0.48
CA CYS A 29 -0.91 10.66 0.89
C CYS A 29 -2.38 10.91 0.55
N PHE A 30 -3.01 9.99 -0.15
CA PHE A 30 -4.39 10.14 -0.60
C PHE A 30 -5.24 8.96 -0.16
N ALA A 31 -6.43 9.23 0.35
CA ALA A 31 -7.46 8.19 0.40
C ALA A 31 -7.80 7.83 -1.05
N VAL A 32 -8.08 6.56 -1.32
CA VAL A 32 -8.32 6.09 -2.69
C VAL A 32 -9.46 6.87 -3.37
N SER A 33 -10.49 7.25 -2.61
CA SER A 33 -11.61 8.02 -3.14
C SER A 33 -11.24 9.47 -3.51
N GLU A 34 -10.12 9.97 -3.00
CA GLU A 34 -9.66 11.33 -3.23
C GLU A 34 -8.52 11.43 -4.25
N PHE A 35 -7.98 10.30 -4.67
CA PHE A 35 -6.88 10.29 -5.64
C PHE A 35 -7.42 10.57 -7.05
N SER A 36 -6.99 11.66 -7.64
CA SER A 36 -7.40 12.06 -9.00
C SER A 36 -6.25 12.00 -10.00
N GLY A 37 -5.06 11.55 -9.56
CA GLY A 37 -3.91 11.45 -10.45
C GLY A 37 -4.00 10.26 -11.39
N ASN A 38 -3.01 10.13 -12.24
CA ASN A 38 -2.90 9.03 -13.18
C ASN A 38 -1.78 8.08 -12.71
N VAL A 39 -2.13 6.82 -12.47
CA VAL A 39 -1.18 5.79 -12.01
C VAL A 39 0.04 5.72 -12.93
N GLU A 40 -0.16 5.90 -14.22
CA GLU A 40 0.91 5.84 -15.22
C GLU A 40 2.01 6.85 -14.97
N ASP A 41 1.70 7.98 -14.33
CA ASP A 41 2.65 9.06 -14.09
C ASP A 41 3.61 8.79 -12.90
N TYR A 42 3.42 7.70 -12.18
CA TYR A 42 4.22 7.39 -10.99
C TYR A 42 5.13 6.19 -11.21
N ASP A 43 6.37 6.31 -10.80
CA ASP A 43 7.35 5.23 -10.90
C ASP A 43 7.29 4.30 -9.70
N ALA A 44 6.91 4.83 -8.54
CA ALA A 44 6.77 4.09 -7.31
C ALA A 44 5.45 4.46 -6.65
N ILE A 45 4.71 3.46 -6.19
CA ILE A 45 3.40 3.66 -5.56
C ILE A 45 3.33 2.81 -4.30
N ALA A 46 2.86 3.41 -3.20
CA ALA A 46 2.53 2.65 -2.00
C ALA A 46 1.02 2.48 -1.95
N LEU A 47 0.56 1.26 -1.72
CA LEU A 47 -0.85 0.94 -1.62
C LEU A 47 -1.13 0.37 -0.23
N GLY A 48 -2.13 0.92 0.43
CA GLY A 48 -2.52 0.49 1.78
C GLY A 48 -3.97 0.13 1.87
N CYS A 49 -4.27 -0.99 2.51
CA CYS A 49 -5.62 -1.45 2.75
C CYS A 49 -5.62 -2.47 3.88
N PRO A 50 -6.56 -2.38 4.83
CA PRO A 50 -6.66 -3.40 5.87
C PRO A 50 -7.25 -4.70 5.32
N ALA A 51 -7.04 -5.80 6.03
CA ALA A 51 -7.74 -7.05 5.75
C ALA A 51 -9.21 -6.87 6.07
N MET A 52 -10.06 -7.16 5.10
CA MET A 52 -11.52 -7.09 5.25
C MET A 52 -12.09 -8.51 5.40
N GLY A 53 -13.21 -8.61 6.03
CA GLY A 53 -14.05 -9.82 6.12
C GLY A 53 -13.34 -11.17 5.93
N ALA A 54 -13.25 -11.65 4.72
CA ALA A 54 -12.64 -12.95 4.38
C ALA A 54 -11.16 -12.83 4.01
N GLU A 55 -10.42 -11.95 4.66
CA GLU A 55 -9.01 -11.65 4.37
C GLU A 55 -8.80 -11.26 2.90
N VAL A 56 -9.54 -10.25 2.48
CA VAL A 56 -9.39 -9.64 1.15
C VAL A 56 -9.24 -8.14 1.31
N ILE A 57 -8.80 -7.46 0.27
CA ILE A 57 -8.77 -6.00 0.27
C ILE A 57 -10.20 -5.47 0.13
N GLU A 58 -10.40 -4.21 0.49
CA GLU A 58 -11.72 -3.60 0.44
C GLU A 58 -12.26 -3.63 -1.00
N GLU A 59 -13.52 -4.05 -1.17
CA GLU A 59 -14.08 -4.41 -2.49
C GLU A 59 -14.67 -3.26 -3.29
N ASP A 60 -15.16 -2.21 -2.62
CA ASP A 60 -15.93 -1.16 -3.30
C ASP A 60 -15.06 -0.08 -3.95
N GLU A 61 -13.96 0.27 -3.31
CA GLU A 61 -13.09 1.36 -3.77
C GLU A 61 -11.66 0.88 -4.04
N MET A 62 -11.09 0.12 -3.12
CA MET A 62 -9.69 -0.29 -3.24
C MET A 62 -9.48 -1.37 -4.31
N GLU A 63 -10.34 -2.37 -4.37
CA GLU A 63 -10.22 -3.45 -5.36
C GLU A 63 -10.26 -2.91 -6.79
N PRO A 64 -11.21 -2.04 -7.17
CA PRO A 64 -11.20 -1.45 -8.51
C PRO A 64 -9.95 -0.64 -8.81
N PHE A 65 -9.42 0.06 -7.80
CA PHE A 65 -8.20 0.83 -7.98
C PHE A 65 -6.98 -0.07 -8.17
N VAL A 66 -6.88 -1.15 -7.40
CA VAL A 66 -5.79 -2.13 -7.55
C VAL A 66 -5.84 -2.78 -8.93
N ALA A 67 -7.04 -3.08 -9.43
CA ALA A 67 -7.21 -3.61 -10.79
C ALA A 67 -6.70 -2.63 -11.84
N GLU A 68 -6.91 -1.32 -11.63
CA GLU A 68 -6.35 -0.29 -12.52
C GLU A 68 -4.82 -0.29 -12.44
N VAL A 69 -4.27 -0.36 -11.23
CA VAL A 69 -2.82 -0.39 -11.02
C VAL A 69 -2.19 -1.58 -11.73
N GLU A 70 -2.85 -2.73 -11.72
CA GLU A 70 -2.36 -3.92 -12.42
C GLU A 70 -2.10 -3.67 -13.90
N GLY A 71 -2.89 -2.82 -14.52
CA GLY A 71 -2.73 -2.48 -15.94
C GLY A 71 -1.46 -1.67 -16.24
N PHE A 72 -0.86 -1.05 -15.24
CA PHE A 72 0.33 -0.21 -15.37
C PHE A 72 1.49 -0.66 -14.49
N ALA A 73 1.36 -1.82 -13.84
CA ALA A 73 2.31 -2.26 -12.81
C ALA A 73 3.66 -2.71 -13.34
N SER A 74 3.73 -3.14 -14.57
CA SER A 74 4.97 -3.66 -15.16
C SER A 74 6.10 -2.62 -15.09
N GLY A 75 7.21 -2.99 -14.46
CA GLY A 75 8.36 -2.11 -14.32
C GLY A 75 8.26 -1.11 -13.17
N LYS A 76 7.13 -1.06 -12.44
CA LYS A 76 6.99 -0.16 -11.30
C LYS A 76 7.41 -0.86 -10.01
N THR A 77 7.82 -0.05 -9.03
CA THR A 77 8.05 -0.53 -7.66
C THR A 77 6.83 -0.20 -6.83
N ILE A 78 6.24 -1.21 -6.22
CA ILE A 78 5.02 -1.05 -5.43
C ILE A 78 5.27 -1.49 -4.00
N GLY A 79 4.99 -0.59 -3.05
CA GLY A 79 5.02 -0.91 -1.63
C GLY A 79 3.61 -1.23 -1.16
N LEU A 80 3.47 -2.22 -0.28
CA LEU A 80 2.18 -2.62 0.25
C LEU A 80 2.20 -2.53 1.77
N PHE A 81 1.07 -2.13 2.34
CA PHE A 81 0.94 -2.07 3.80
C PHE A 81 -0.52 -2.17 4.21
N GLY A 82 -0.75 -2.55 5.45
CA GLY A 82 -2.11 -2.60 5.98
C GLY A 82 -2.20 -3.16 7.38
N SER A 83 -3.32 -2.89 8.04
CA SER A 83 -3.62 -3.42 9.37
C SER A 83 -4.61 -4.58 9.25
N TYR A 84 -4.65 -5.41 10.29
CA TYR A 84 -5.62 -6.51 10.35
C TYR A 84 -6.05 -6.75 11.80
N GLY A 85 -7.27 -7.28 11.98
CA GLY A 85 -7.80 -7.59 13.31
C GLY A 85 -7.68 -9.07 13.63
N TRP A 86 -7.88 -9.93 12.65
CA TRP A 86 -7.81 -11.39 12.80
C TRP A 86 -7.20 -11.99 11.54
N GLY A 87 -6.91 -13.27 11.59
CA GLY A 87 -6.21 -13.92 10.50
C GLY A 87 -4.71 -13.83 10.67
N ASP A 88 -3.95 -14.21 9.66
CA ASP A 88 -2.50 -14.33 9.74
C ASP A 88 -1.74 -13.58 8.63
N GLY A 89 -2.40 -12.65 7.95
CA GLY A 89 -1.77 -11.87 6.89
C GLY A 89 -1.93 -12.46 5.50
N GLN A 90 -2.85 -13.41 5.33
CA GLN A 90 -3.06 -14.05 4.02
C GLN A 90 -3.44 -13.02 2.95
N TRP A 91 -4.27 -12.02 3.29
CA TRP A 91 -4.66 -10.98 2.34
C TRP A 91 -3.44 -10.24 1.77
N MET A 92 -2.42 -10.07 2.59
CA MET A 92 -1.21 -9.36 2.15
C MET A 92 -0.36 -10.26 1.26
N ARG A 93 -0.23 -11.55 1.59
CA ARG A 93 0.51 -12.51 0.75
C ARG A 93 -0.14 -12.64 -0.62
N ASP A 94 -1.46 -12.71 -0.67
CA ASP A 94 -2.21 -12.75 -1.94
C ASP A 94 -1.99 -11.46 -2.74
N TRP A 95 -1.96 -10.33 -2.06
CA TRP A 95 -1.75 -9.03 -2.71
C TRP A 95 -0.32 -8.91 -3.27
N GLU A 96 0.66 -9.36 -2.51
CA GLU A 96 2.05 -9.41 -2.98
C GLU A 96 2.17 -10.24 -4.25
N ASP A 97 1.60 -11.44 -4.25
CA ASP A 97 1.63 -12.32 -5.42
C ASP A 97 0.93 -11.70 -6.62
N ARG A 98 -0.20 -11.02 -6.38
CA ARG A 98 -0.95 -10.35 -7.41
C ARG A 98 -0.15 -9.23 -8.09
N MET A 99 0.57 -8.44 -7.31
CA MET A 99 1.39 -7.36 -7.85
C MET A 99 2.59 -7.91 -8.61
N LYS A 100 3.23 -8.94 -8.09
CA LYS A 100 4.34 -9.62 -8.79
C LYS A 100 3.88 -10.22 -10.11
N ALA A 101 2.71 -10.84 -10.13
CA ALA A 101 2.14 -11.41 -11.35
C ALA A 101 1.84 -10.33 -12.40
N ALA A 102 1.56 -9.10 -11.97
CA ALA A 102 1.32 -7.98 -12.86
C ALA A 102 2.62 -7.34 -13.39
N GLY A 103 3.78 -7.81 -12.93
CA GLY A 103 5.09 -7.32 -13.41
C GLY A 103 5.71 -6.27 -12.51
N ALA A 104 5.16 -6.00 -11.34
CA ALA A 104 5.72 -5.04 -10.40
C ALA A 104 6.79 -5.69 -9.53
N GLU A 105 7.70 -4.86 -9.03
CA GLU A 105 8.61 -5.23 -7.97
C GLU A 105 7.98 -4.80 -6.64
N VAL A 106 7.80 -5.75 -5.72
CA VAL A 106 7.28 -5.44 -4.39
C VAL A 106 8.41 -4.89 -3.54
N ALA A 107 8.31 -3.64 -3.13
CA ALA A 107 9.33 -2.97 -2.33
C ALA A 107 9.58 -3.73 -1.04
N CYS A 108 10.84 -3.86 -0.67
CA CYS A 108 11.31 -4.60 0.52
C CYS A 108 10.98 -6.10 0.47
N GLY A 109 10.48 -6.61 -0.66
CA GLY A 109 10.16 -8.01 -0.85
C GLY A 109 8.84 -8.47 -0.26
N GLU A 110 8.26 -7.70 0.67
CA GLU A 110 6.99 -8.04 1.31
C GLU A 110 6.25 -6.80 1.79
N GLY A 111 4.95 -6.93 1.99
CA GLY A 111 4.14 -5.86 2.54
C GLY A 111 4.34 -5.72 4.05
N ILE A 112 4.08 -4.52 4.56
CA ILE A 112 4.15 -4.25 6.00
C ILE A 112 2.77 -4.47 6.60
N ILE A 113 2.68 -5.36 7.58
CA ILE A 113 1.41 -5.64 8.26
C ILE A 113 1.55 -5.36 9.75
N THR A 114 0.45 -4.93 10.37
CA THR A 114 0.37 -4.73 11.80
C THR A 114 -1.01 -5.15 12.28
N GLN A 115 -1.08 -5.78 13.45
CA GLN A 115 -2.34 -6.17 14.03
C GLN A 115 -2.96 -4.98 14.77
N GLU A 116 -4.15 -4.59 14.36
CA GLU A 116 -4.90 -3.46 14.94
C GLU A 116 -4.11 -2.15 14.84
N THR A 117 -4.00 -1.39 15.93
CA THR A 117 -3.32 -0.09 15.92
C THR A 117 -1.82 -0.25 15.70
N PRO A 118 -1.25 0.45 14.70
CA PRO A 118 0.20 0.34 14.45
C PRO A 118 0.99 0.88 15.63
N ASP A 119 1.98 0.10 16.07
CA ASP A 119 2.91 0.51 17.11
C ASP A 119 4.09 1.28 16.51
N ASP A 120 5.02 1.73 17.38
CA ASP A 120 6.16 2.50 16.93
C ASP A 120 7.03 1.73 15.93
N ASP A 121 7.22 0.43 16.14
CA ASP A 121 8.00 -0.40 15.22
C ASP A 121 7.36 -0.47 13.85
N ALA A 122 6.03 -0.63 13.79
CA ALA A 122 5.30 -0.64 12.52
C ALA A 122 5.43 0.70 11.79
N LEU A 123 5.32 1.81 12.51
CA LEU A 123 5.43 3.13 11.92
C LEU A 123 6.85 3.40 11.40
N VAL A 124 7.88 2.93 12.10
CA VAL A 124 9.27 3.02 11.63
C VAL A 124 9.43 2.24 10.33
N LYS A 125 8.88 1.03 10.24
CA LYS A 125 8.94 0.23 9.01
C LYS A 125 8.22 0.93 7.85
N CYS A 126 7.10 1.59 8.13
CA CYS A 126 6.38 2.36 7.13
C CYS A 126 7.23 3.53 6.62
N LYS A 127 7.92 4.25 7.49
CA LYS A 127 8.81 5.33 7.07
C LYS A 127 9.97 4.80 6.21
N GLU A 128 10.54 3.67 6.58
CA GLU A 128 11.60 3.03 5.80
C GLU A 128 11.09 2.61 4.41
N LEU A 129 9.86 2.08 4.33
CA LEU A 129 9.23 1.76 3.05
C LEU A 129 9.14 3.02 2.19
N GLY A 130 8.70 4.14 2.77
CA GLY A 130 8.60 5.40 2.06
C GLY A 130 9.95 5.85 1.51
N LYS A 131 11.01 5.77 2.30
CA LYS A 131 12.37 6.11 1.87
C LYS A 131 12.82 5.21 0.72
N THR A 132 12.53 3.93 0.78
CA THR A 132 12.86 2.97 -0.29
C THR A 132 12.17 3.36 -1.59
N LEU A 133 10.88 3.71 -1.52
CA LEU A 133 10.13 4.11 -2.70
C LEU A 133 10.63 5.42 -3.30
N ALA A 134 11.01 6.37 -2.46
CA ALA A 134 11.54 7.65 -2.93
C ALA A 134 12.89 7.51 -3.61
N ALA A 135 13.61 6.44 -3.34
CA ALA A 135 14.95 6.19 -3.91
C ALA A 135 14.90 5.46 -5.26
N VAL A 136 13.71 5.08 -5.72
CA VAL A 136 13.52 4.36 -7.00
C VAL A 136 13.89 5.22 -8.20
#